data_66b26a0c457c2cd7f741d9a392a0678e
#
_entry.id   66b26a0c457c2cd7f741d9a392a0678e
#
_cell.length_a   1.000
_cell.length_b   1.000
_cell.length_c   1.000
_cell.angle_alpha   90.00
_cell.angle_beta   90.00
_cell.angle_gamma   90.00
#
_symmetry.space_group_name_H-M   'P 1'
#
loop_
_entity.id
_entity.type
_entity.pdbx_description
1 polymer ?
#
loop_
_entity_poly.entity_id
_entity_poly.type
_entity_poly.pdbx_seq_one_letter_code
_entity_poly.pdbx_strand_id
1 'polypeptide(L)'
;MNELSKKIIAMEKEALDRWGKGDPSGFLEISSEDVVYFDPFTSRRVDGLEKLTELYESIRGQIYVDNYELINPYVQECGSCAVLTFNYVSYTREAESRWNCTEVYKLEGKNWKIIQTHWSFTKQ
;
A
#
# COMPACT_ATOMS: atom_id res chain seq x y z
N MET A 1 -9.52 14.83 -12.14
CA MET A 1 -9.46 13.53 -11.44
C MET A 1 -10.88 13.13 -11.05
N ASN A 2 -11.31 11.93 -11.42
CA ASN A 2 -12.67 11.49 -11.16
C ASN A 2 -12.85 11.02 -9.70
N GLU A 3 -14.09 10.73 -9.32
CA GLU A 3 -14.42 10.35 -7.95
C GLU A 3 -13.75 9.05 -7.48
N LEU A 4 -13.65 8.05 -8.36
CA LEU A 4 -13.00 6.79 -8.00
C LEU A 4 -11.51 6.99 -7.74
N SER A 5 -10.83 7.75 -8.60
CA SER A 5 -9.42 8.06 -8.41
C SER A 5 -9.19 8.77 -7.08
N LYS A 6 -10.02 9.75 -6.75
CA LYS A 6 -9.93 10.46 -5.47
C LYS A 6 -10.13 9.53 -4.29
N LYS A 7 -11.10 8.63 -4.40
CA LYS A 7 -11.43 7.67 -3.33
C LYS A 7 -10.25 6.72 -3.07
N ILE A 8 -9.70 6.14 -4.14
CA ILE A 8 -8.60 5.18 -4.01
C ILE A 8 -7.35 5.84 -3.46
N ILE A 9 -7.02 7.04 -3.96
CA ILE A 9 -5.87 7.80 -3.44
C ILE A 9 -6.07 8.15 -1.96
N ALA A 10 -7.28 8.52 -1.57
CA ALA A 10 -7.59 8.82 -0.17
C ALA A 10 -7.43 7.59 0.72
N MET A 11 -7.86 6.41 0.25
CA MET A 11 -7.69 5.15 0.97
C MET A 11 -6.21 4.84 1.18
N GLU A 12 -5.40 5.04 0.14
CA GLU A 12 -3.97 4.81 0.22
C GLU A 12 -3.31 5.76 1.23
N LYS A 13 -3.63 7.03 1.16
CA LYS A 13 -3.08 8.03 2.09
C LYS A 13 -3.41 7.73 3.54
N GLU A 14 -4.65 7.34 3.82
CA GLU A 14 -5.05 6.97 5.17
C GLU A 14 -4.23 5.78 5.67
N ALA A 15 -4.07 4.75 4.85
CA ALA A 15 -3.29 3.57 5.22
C ALA A 15 -1.81 3.93 5.43
N LEU A 16 -1.25 4.79 4.58
CA LEU A 16 0.15 5.24 4.73
C LEU A 16 0.34 6.10 5.98
N ASP A 17 -0.64 6.94 6.33
CA ASP A 17 -0.58 7.74 7.56
C ASP A 17 -0.51 6.83 8.79
N ARG A 18 -1.31 5.78 8.82
CA ARG A 18 -1.29 4.80 9.92
C ARG A 18 0.00 3.98 9.92
N TRP A 19 0.45 3.57 8.74
CA TRP A 19 1.70 2.82 8.59
C TRP A 19 2.89 3.55 9.21
N GLY A 20 3.01 4.84 8.94
CA GLY A 20 4.09 5.67 9.46
C GLY A 20 4.03 5.89 10.97
N LYS A 21 2.95 5.49 11.61
CA LYS A 21 2.77 5.56 13.07
C LYS A 21 2.89 4.18 13.72
N GLY A 22 3.38 3.20 12.99
CA GLY A 22 3.55 1.85 13.50
C GLY A 22 2.30 0.99 13.43
N ASP A 23 1.27 1.42 12.69
CA ASP A 23 -0.02 0.72 12.61
C ASP A 23 -0.28 0.18 11.20
N PRO A 24 -0.01 -1.11 10.95
CA PRO A 24 -0.26 -1.71 9.63
C PRO A 24 -1.72 -2.06 9.38
N SER A 25 -2.60 -1.91 10.37
CA SER A 25 -4.02 -2.28 10.23
C SER A 25 -4.73 -1.54 9.12
N GLY A 26 -4.29 -0.31 8.79
CA GLY A 26 -4.89 0.45 7.70
C GLY A 26 -4.85 -0.30 6.38
N PHE A 27 -3.72 -0.92 6.06
CA PHE A 27 -3.59 -1.72 4.84
C PHE A 27 -4.34 -3.04 4.96
N LEU A 28 -4.34 -3.67 6.13
CA LEU A 28 -5.05 -4.94 6.31
C LEU A 28 -6.56 -4.76 6.14
N GLU A 29 -7.10 -3.65 6.60
CA GLU A 29 -8.55 -3.37 6.50
C GLU A 29 -9.02 -3.18 5.07
N ILE A 30 -8.16 -2.71 4.18
CA ILE A 30 -8.49 -2.47 2.78
C ILE A 30 -7.95 -3.54 1.84
N SER A 31 -7.35 -4.61 2.36
CA SER A 31 -6.87 -5.72 1.55
C SER A 31 -7.90 -6.85 1.51
N SER A 32 -8.02 -7.48 0.33
CA SER A 32 -8.92 -8.59 0.10
C SER A 32 -8.37 -9.88 0.73
N GLU A 33 -9.23 -10.85 0.96
CA GLU A 33 -8.80 -12.14 1.50
C GLU A 33 -7.79 -12.87 0.61
N ASP A 34 -7.87 -12.66 -0.70
CA ASP A 34 -6.95 -13.29 -1.66
C ASP A 34 -5.82 -12.37 -2.12
N VAL A 35 -5.51 -11.33 -1.35
CA VAL A 35 -4.43 -10.40 -1.67
C VAL A 35 -3.11 -11.13 -1.85
N VAL A 36 -2.29 -10.65 -2.81
CA VAL A 36 -0.91 -11.10 -2.95
C VAL A 36 0.01 -9.88 -2.79
N TYR A 37 1.21 -10.13 -2.28
CA TYR A 37 2.08 -9.05 -1.84
C TYR A 37 3.55 -9.37 -2.12
N PHE A 38 4.26 -8.35 -2.62
CA PHE A 38 5.70 -8.37 -2.78
C PHE A 38 6.31 -7.13 -2.14
N ASP A 39 7.45 -7.30 -1.50
CA ASP A 39 8.33 -6.18 -1.16
C ASP A 39 9.79 -6.63 -1.21
N PRO A 40 10.76 -5.70 -1.07
CA PRO A 40 12.18 -6.07 -1.18
C PRO A 40 12.71 -6.94 -0.03
N PHE A 41 11.94 -7.11 1.03
CA PHE A 41 12.40 -7.81 2.23
C PHE A 41 11.87 -9.23 2.33
N THR A 42 10.91 -9.60 1.48
CA THR A 42 10.38 -10.96 1.44
C THR A 42 11.06 -11.73 0.31
N SER A 43 11.34 -13.01 0.54
CA SER A 43 12.00 -13.84 -0.47
C SER A 43 11.05 -14.37 -1.53
N ARG A 44 9.76 -14.34 -1.26
CA ARG A 44 8.72 -14.87 -2.15
C ARG A 44 7.45 -14.06 -2.00
N ARG A 45 6.53 -14.25 -2.94
CA ARG A 45 5.20 -13.65 -2.87
C ARG A 45 4.48 -14.13 -1.61
N VAL A 46 3.88 -13.20 -0.90
CA VAL A 46 3.01 -13.51 0.24
C VAL A 46 1.60 -13.69 -0.27
N ASP A 47 1.02 -14.86 -0.06
CA ASP A 47 -0.30 -15.21 -0.60
C ASP A 47 -1.37 -15.19 0.49
N GLY A 48 -2.36 -14.34 0.32
CA GLY A 48 -3.54 -14.28 1.16
C GLY A 48 -3.43 -13.34 2.36
N LEU A 49 -4.59 -12.89 2.81
CA LEU A 49 -4.68 -11.92 3.91
C LEU A 49 -4.15 -12.47 5.22
N GLU A 50 -4.34 -13.75 5.48
CA GLU A 50 -3.86 -14.37 6.72
C GLU A 50 -2.33 -14.27 6.83
N LYS A 51 -1.63 -14.63 5.75
CA LYS A 51 -0.16 -14.54 5.73
C LYS A 51 0.34 -13.10 5.74
N LEU A 52 -0.37 -12.22 5.04
CA LEU A 52 -0.01 -10.79 5.06
C LEU A 52 -0.20 -10.22 6.46
N THR A 53 -1.25 -10.63 7.15
CA THR A 53 -1.50 -10.23 8.53
C THR A 53 -0.36 -10.69 9.44
N GLU A 54 0.09 -11.93 9.30
CA GLU A 54 1.23 -12.45 10.07
C GLU A 54 2.48 -11.61 9.85
N LEU A 55 2.78 -11.28 8.60
CA LEU A 55 3.92 -10.44 8.25
C LEU A 55 3.79 -9.04 8.89
N TYR A 56 2.65 -8.41 8.73
CA TYR A 56 2.43 -7.05 9.22
C TYR A 56 2.40 -6.99 10.75
N GLU A 57 1.83 -8.00 11.41
CA GLU A 57 1.85 -8.05 12.87
C GLU A 57 3.27 -8.21 13.41
N SER A 58 4.15 -8.89 12.68
CA SER A 58 5.55 -9.06 13.10
C SER A 58 6.32 -7.75 13.11
N ILE A 59 5.84 -6.73 12.40
CA ILE A 59 6.50 -5.41 12.35
C ILE A 59 5.68 -4.30 12.99
N ARG A 60 4.52 -4.64 13.55
CA ARG A 60 3.66 -3.64 14.22
C ARG A 60 4.45 -2.94 15.32
N GLY A 61 4.36 -1.60 15.34
CA GLY A 61 5.04 -0.79 16.32
C GLY A 61 6.53 -0.59 16.08
N GLN A 62 7.06 -1.07 14.95
CA GLN A 62 8.49 -0.98 14.66
C GLN A 62 8.82 0.01 13.55
N ILE A 63 7.84 0.36 12.72
CA ILE A 63 8.06 1.27 11.61
C ILE A 63 7.44 2.62 11.94
N TYR A 64 8.27 3.66 11.93
CA TYR A 64 7.84 5.04 12.15
C TYR A 64 8.45 5.93 11.10
N VAL A 65 7.63 6.77 10.51
CA VAL A 65 8.01 7.70 9.44
C VAL A 65 7.63 9.10 9.91
N ASP A 66 8.59 10.02 9.92
CA ASP A 66 8.33 11.40 10.36
C ASP A 66 7.48 12.15 9.34
N ASN A 67 7.72 11.90 8.06
CA ASN A 67 6.97 12.53 6.98
C ASN A 67 7.13 11.70 5.72
N TYR A 68 6.21 11.85 4.77
CA TYR A 68 6.33 11.18 3.48
C TYR A 68 5.72 12.03 2.37
N GLU A 69 6.12 11.71 1.15
CA GLU A 69 5.51 12.28 -0.06
C GLU A 69 4.93 11.16 -0.90
N LEU A 70 3.71 11.37 -1.37
CA LEU A 70 3.06 10.52 -2.37
C LEU A 70 3.16 11.27 -3.69
N ILE A 71 4.00 10.77 -4.59
CA ILE A 71 4.37 11.47 -5.82
C ILE A 71 3.60 10.91 -7.01
N ASN A 72 2.91 11.80 -7.71
CA ASN A 72 2.17 11.49 -8.94
C ASN A 72 1.28 10.26 -8.86
N PRO A 73 0.39 10.16 -7.86
CA PRO A 73 -0.51 9.02 -7.81
C PRO A 73 -1.44 9.03 -9.02
N TYR A 74 -1.54 7.89 -9.68
CA TYR A 74 -2.32 7.72 -10.88
C TYR A 74 -3.16 6.46 -10.79
N VAL A 75 -4.46 6.60 -11.07
CA VAL A 75 -5.40 5.48 -11.04
C VAL A 75 -5.87 5.18 -12.45
N GLN A 76 -5.69 3.93 -12.88
CA GLN A 76 -6.20 3.43 -14.15
C GLN A 76 -7.34 2.47 -13.87
N GLU A 77 -8.52 2.79 -14.40
CA GLU A 77 -9.72 1.98 -14.17
C GLU A 77 -9.87 0.93 -15.27
N CYS A 78 -10.33 -0.25 -14.87
CA CYS A 78 -10.54 -1.36 -15.79
C CYS A 78 -11.74 -2.19 -15.31
N GLY A 79 -12.96 -1.67 -15.59
CA GLY A 79 -14.19 -2.32 -15.14
C GLY A 79 -14.30 -2.33 -13.61
N SER A 80 -14.32 -3.54 -13.02
CA SER A 80 -14.38 -3.69 -11.57
C SER A 80 -13.02 -3.70 -10.90
N CYS A 81 -11.97 -3.33 -11.65
CA CYS A 81 -10.61 -3.21 -11.13
C CYS A 81 -10.07 -1.81 -11.35
N ALA A 82 -9.13 -1.42 -10.53
CA ALA A 82 -8.42 -0.16 -10.67
C ALA A 82 -6.97 -0.36 -10.24
N VAL A 83 -6.04 0.20 -11.00
CA VAL A 83 -4.61 0.09 -10.72
C VAL A 83 -4.10 1.44 -10.28
N LEU A 84 -3.54 1.49 -9.08
CA LEU A 84 -2.91 2.68 -8.53
C LEU A 84 -1.40 2.52 -8.63
N THR A 85 -0.74 3.51 -9.20
CA THR A 85 0.72 3.58 -9.21
C THR A 85 1.17 4.93 -8.67
N PHE A 86 2.29 4.91 -7.94
CA PHE A 86 2.88 6.13 -7.42
C PHE A 86 4.33 5.87 -7.03
N ASN A 87 5.07 6.96 -6.84
CA ASN A 87 6.33 6.91 -6.14
C ASN A 87 6.11 7.43 -4.72
N TYR A 88 6.85 6.88 -3.78
CA TYR A 88 6.72 7.17 -2.37
C TYR A 88 8.11 7.47 -1.83
N VAL A 89 8.22 8.54 -1.04
CA VAL A 89 9.45 8.87 -0.34
C VAL A 89 9.12 9.00 1.13
N SER A 90 9.81 8.25 1.96
CA SER A 90 9.65 8.36 3.40
C SER A 90 10.86 9.07 4.00
N TYR A 91 10.60 9.89 5.00
CA TYR A 91 11.62 10.67 5.71
C TYR A 91 11.64 10.29 7.18
N THR A 92 12.82 9.97 7.69
CA THR A 92 13.06 9.82 9.11
C THR A 92 14.17 10.80 9.49
N ARG A 93 14.47 10.92 10.77
CA ARG A 93 15.54 11.84 11.24
C ARG A 93 16.87 11.57 10.56
N GLU A 94 17.14 10.32 10.17
CA GLU A 94 18.46 9.88 9.73
C GLU A 94 18.51 9.51 8.25
N ALA A 95 17.35 9.33 7.60
CA ALA A 95 17.35 8.77 6.24
C ALA A 95 16.11 9.15 5.46
N GLU A 96 16.24 9.08 4.13
CA GLU A 96 15.08 9.04 3.25
C GLU A 96 15.16 7.76 2.43
N SER A 97 14.00 7.21 2.12
CA SER A 97 13.88 5.99 1.32
C SER A 97 12.89 6.22 0.19
N ARG A 98 13.25 5.79 -1.00
CA ARG A 98 12.47 6.02 -2.22
C ARG A 98 11.97 4.70 -2.79
N TRP A 99 10.69 4.67 -3.15
CA TRP A 99 9.98 3.46 -3.50
C TRP A 99 9.13 3.64 -4.75
N ASN A 100 8.92 2.53 -5.45
CA ASN A 100 7.85 2.38 -6.44
C ASN A 100 6.75 1.56 -5.80
N CYS A 101 5.51 1.89 -6.08
CA CYS A 101 4.38 1.10 -5.63
C CYS A 101 3.35 0.92 -6.74
N THR A 102 2.88 -0.31 -6.87
CA THR A 102 1.72 -0.64 -7.69
C THR A 102 0.74 -1.40 -6.81
N GLU A 103 -0.51 -0.94 -6.79
CA GLU A 103 -1.57 -1.66 -6.09
C GLU A 103 -2.76 -1.83 -7.01
N VAL A 104 -3.30 -3.04 -7.04
CA VAL A 104 -4.50 -3.35 -7.81
C VAL A 104 -5.65 -3.47 -6.83
N TYR A 105 -6.68 -2.67 -7.06
CA TYR A 105 -7.93 -2.69 -6.29
C TYR A 105 -9.01 -3.39 -7.10
N LYS A 106 -9.88 -4.09 -6.42
CA LYS A 106 -11.03 -4.76 -7.02
C LYS A 106 -12.29 -4.37 -6.26
N LEU A 107 -13.37 -4.14 -6.99
CA LEU A 107 -14.67 -3.87 -6.36
C LEU A 107 -15.27 -5.18 -5.87
N GLU A 108 -15.46 -5.28 -4.56
CA GLU A 108 -16.09 -6.43 -3.89
C GLU A 108 -17.36 -5.94 -3.21
N GLY A 109 -18.51 -6.22 -3.83
CA GLY A 109 -19.77 -5.66 -3.38
C GLY A 109 -19.74 -4.14 -3.53
N LYS A 110 -19.76 -3.41 -2.43
CA LYS A 110 -19.71 -1.95 -2.42
C LYS A 110 -18.32 -1.41 -2.06
N ASN A 111 -17.37 -2.30 -1.77
CA ASN A 111 -16.07 -1.91 -1.25
C ASN A 111 -14.96 -2.21 -2.24
N TRP A 112 -14.05 -1.26 -2.38
CA TRP A 112 -12.83 -1.46 -3.14
C TRP A 112 -11.79 -2.06 -2.20
N LYS A 113 -11.18 -3.18 -2.62
CA LYS A 113 -10.18 -3.89 -1.82
C LYS A 113 -8.95 -4.16 -2.64
N ILE A 114 -7.78 -4.08 -2.00
CA ILE A 114 -6.51 -4.37 -2.66
C ILE A 114 -6.39 -5.88 -2.86
N ILE A 115 -6.11 -6.30 -4.11
CA ILE A 115 -5.84 -7.71 -4.42
C ILE A 115 -4.37 -7.95 -4.74
N GLN A 116 -3.60 -6.92 -5.05
CA GLN A 116 -2.16 -7.04 -5.27
C GLN A 116 -1.47 -5.77 -4.77
N THR A 117 -0.37 -5.96 -4.06
CA THR A 117 0.50 -4.87 -3.63
C THR A 117 1.93 -5.24 -4.00
N HIS A 118 2.65 -4.32 -4.64
CA HIS A 118 4.03 -4.55 -5.02
C HIS A 118 4.85 -3.30 -4.72
N TRP A 119 5.76 -3.43 -3.78
CA TRP A 119 6.72 -2.38 -3.42
C TRP A 119 8.11 -2.78 -3.89
N SER A 120 8.80 -1.86 -4.52
CA SER A 120 10.21 -2.02 -4.86
C SER A 120 10.94 -0.72 -4.57
N PHE A 121 12.26 -0.81 -4.38
CA PHE A 121 13.06 0.41 -4.27
C PHE A 121 13.23 1.03 -5.66
N THR A 122 13.10 2.35 -5.73
CA THR A 122 13.52 3.07 -6.91
C THR A 122 14.96 3.54 -6.72
N LYS A 123 15.52 4.19 -7.71
CA LYS A 123 16.89 4.72 -7.62
C LYS A 123 16.99 5.70 -6.45
N GLN A 124 17.93 5.45 -5.57
CA GLN A 124 18.12 6.23 -4.35
C GLN A 124 18.99 7.46 -4.59
#